data_c33ae76ce19f4f1ce6b6791d396b32c9
#
_entry.id   c33ae76ce19f4f1ce6b6791d396b32c9
#
_cell.length_a   1.000
_cell.length_b   1.000
_cell.length_c   1.000
_cell.angle_alpha   90.00
_cell.angle_beta   90.00
_cell.angle_gamma   90.00
#
_symmetry.space_group_name_H-M   'P 1'
#
loop_
_entity.id
_entity.type
_entity.pdbx_description
1 polymer ?
#
loop_
_entity_poly.entity_id
_entity_poly.type
_entity_poly.pdbx_seq_one_letter_code
_entity_poly.pdbx_strand_id
1 'polypeptide(L)'
;NEETKAMVMENICFLLNNFLRCSTYETIVFCWVMHEQGIIDEILRKLDVGKYQVYRISLVCAPEELERRIRKDIETGLRTEDVLERSKSRLPLYETLNTIKIDVSGFSPRETAGEILRVTEEL
;
A
#
# COMPACT_ATOMS: atom_id res chain seq x y z
N ASN A 1 7.66 -10.88 -15.48
CA ASN A 1 8.48 -12.06 -15.17
C ASN A 1 9.38 -11.78 -13.94
N GLU A 2 10.17 -12.74 -13.54
CA GLU A 2 11.00 -12.61 -12.34
C GLU A 2 12.10 -11.55 -12.49
N GLU A 3 12.63 -11.40 -13.67
CA GLU A 3 13.64 -10.38 -13.95
C GLU A 3 13.07 -8.96 -13.79
N THR A 4 11.90 -8.71 -14.34
CA THR A 4 11.25 -7.39 -14.20
C THR A 4 10.79 -7.13 -12.77
N LYS A 5 10.33 -8.14 -12.06
CA LYS A 5 9.98 -8.01 -10.64
C LYS A 5 11.20 -7.63 -9.79
N ALA A 6 12.33 -8.27 -10.04
CA ALA A 6 13.58 -7.96 -9.33
C ALA A 6 14.04 -6.53 -9.63
N MET A 7 13.94 -6.10 -10.87
CA MET A 7 14.29 -4.75 -11.27
C MET A 7 13.40 -3.70 -10.57
N VAL A 8 12.10 -3.94 -10.54
CA VAL A 8 11.15 -3.03 -9.88
C VAL A 8 11.45 -2.93 -8.38
N MET A 9 11.70 -4.06 -7.73
CA MET A 9 12.05 -4.09 -6.31
C MET A 9 13.32 -3.30 -6.04
N GLU A 10 14.34 -3.48 -6.85
CA GLU A 10 15.60 -2.76 -6.74
C GLU A 10 15.40 -1.24 -6.90
N ASN A 11 14.60 -0.84 -7.90
CA ASN A 11 14.29 0.58 -8.13
C ASN A 11 13.54 1.19 -6.95
N ILE A 12 12.55 0.50 -6.41
CA ILE A 12 11.78 0.96 -5.25
C ILE A 12 12.70 1.19 -4.07
N CYS A 13 13.52 0.19 -3.73
CA CYS A 13 14.40 0.27 -2.57
C CYS A 13 15.49 1.33 -2.74
N PHE A 14 16.01 1.51 -3.96
CA PHE A 14 16.98 2.54 -4.27
C PHE A 14 16.41 3.94 -4.02
N LEU A 15 15.23 4.22 -4.55
CA LEU A 15 14.58 5.51 -4.37
C LEU A 15 14.21 5.78 -2.92
N LEU A 16 13.64 4.79 -2.25
CA LEU A 16 13.25 4.94 -0.84
C LEU A 16 14.47 5.19 0.06
N ASN A 17 15.57 4.48 -0.17
CA ASN A 17 16.80 4.71 0.59
C ASN A 17 17.35 6.12 0.36
N ASN A 18 17.26 6.64 -0.86
CA ASN A 18 17.68 8.02 -1.12
C ASN A 18 16.84 9.03 -0.33
N PHE A 19 15.52 8.83 -0.27
CA PHE A 19 14.65 9.68 0.52
C PHE A 19 14.94 9.54 2.02
N LEU A 20 15.15 8.32 2.51
CA LEU A 20 15.45 8.07 3.93
C LEU A 20 16.75 8.74 4.39
N ARG A 21 17.72 8.84 3.49
CA ARG A 21 19.02 9.46 3.79
C ARG A 21 19.01 10.98 3.66
N CYS A 22 17.98 11.53 3.01
CA CYS A 22 17.88 12.98 2.82
C CYS A 22 17.29 13.63 4.06
N SER A 23 18.06 14.53 4.70
CA SER A 23 17.65 15.19 5.95
C SER A 23 16.49 16.17 5.78
N THR A 24 16.13 16.51 4.55
CA THR A 24 15.03 17.42 4.26
C THR A 24 13.66 16.78 4.53
N TYR A 25 13.55 15.45 4.41
CA TYR A 25 12.27 14.76 4.53
C TYR A 25 12.08 14.23 5.95
N GLU A 26 10.98 14.65 6.58
CA GLU A 26 10.58 14.15 7.90
C GLU A 26 9.63 12.97 7.79
N THR A 27 8.84 12.93 6.72
CA THR A 27 7.84 11.89 6.48
C THR A 27 7.94 11.39 5.06
N ILE A 28 7.93 10.07 4.90
CA ILE A 28 7.93 9.41 3.60
C ILE A 28 6.72 8.50 3.55
N VAL A 29 5.91 8.63 2.51
CA VAL A 29 4.75 7.79 2.28
C VAL A 29 5.00 6.96 1.03
N PHE A 30 4.88 5.65 1.17
CA PHE A 30 5.03 4.72 0.07
C PHE A 30 3.76 3.89 -0.09
N CYS A 31 3.20 3.87 -1.28
CA CYS A 31 2.00 3.10 -1.61
C CYS A 31 2.29 2.14 -2.75
N TRP A 32 1.95 0.88 -2.55
CA TRP A 32 2.06 -0.14 -3.58
C TRP A 32 1.12 -1.31 -3.25
N VAL A 33 0.92 -2.20 -4.20
CA VAL A 33 0.13 -3.42 -3.98
C VAL A 33 1.03 -4.46 -3.31
N MET A 34 0.87 -4.60 -2.00
CA MET A 34 1.68 -5.50 -1.18
C MET A 34 0.77 -6.51 -0.48
N HIS A 35 0.25 -7.46 -1.25
CA HIS A 35 -0.74 -8.44 -0.79
C HIS A 35 -0.13 -9.69 -0.17
N GLU A 36 1.19 -9.80 -0.14
CA GLU A 36 1.93 -10.91 0.44
C GLU A 36 2.94 -10.40 1.46
N GLN A 37 3.02 -11.08 2.60
CA GLN A 37 3.95 -10.68 3.67
C GLN A 37 5.40 -10.63 3.19
N GLY A 38 5.80 -11.55 2.32
CA GLY A 38 7.15 -11.59 1.77
C GLY A 38 7.56 -10.33 1.02
N ILE A 39 6.61 -9.67 0.35
CA ILE A 39 6.87 -8.42 -0.36
C ILE A 39 7.24 -7.32 0.64
N ILE A 40 6.44 -7.19 1.70
CA ILE A 40 6.67 -6.20 2.76
C ILE A 40 8.01 -6.46 3.45
N ASP A 41 8.26 -7.70 3.82
CA ASP A 41 9.48 -8.09 4.52
C ASP A 41 10.73 -7.84 3.67
N GLU A 42 10.67 -8.12 2.37
CA GLU A 42 11.78 -7.90 1.47
C GLU A 42 12.11 -6.41 1.34
N ILE A 43 11.09 -5.56 1.19
CA ILE A 43 11.30 -4.11 1.10
C ILE A 43 11.93 -3.60 2.39
N LEU A 44 11.37 -3.93 3.54
CA LEU A 44 11.85 -3.44 4.83
C LEU A 44 13.28 -3.92 5.13
N ARG A 45 13.60 -5.15 4.74
CA ARG A 45 14.95 -5.69 4.92
C ARG A 45 16.00 -4.90 4.14
N LYS A 46 15.63 -4.37 2.97
CA LYS A 46 16.52 -3.63 2.08
C LYS A 46 16.58 -2.13 2.37
N LEU A 47 15.69 -1.63 3.24
CA LEU A 47 15.64 -0.21 3.57
C LEU A 47 16.48 0.11 4.80
N ASP A 48 17.20 1.23 4.71
CA ASP A 48 17.95 1.80 5.83
C ASP A 48 17.00 2.72 6.61
N VAL A 49 16.13 2.12 7.42
CA VAL A 49 15.11 2.86 8.16
C VAL A 49 15.70 3.59 9.38
N GLY A 50 16.84 3.12 9.91
CA GLY A 50 17.60 3.83 10.94
C GLY A 50 16.74 4.44 12.03
N LYS A 51 16.72 5.77 12.07
CA LYS A 51 15.99 6.57 13.05
C LYS A 51 14.49 6.71 12.75
N TYR A 52 14.03 6.25 11.60
CA TYR A 52 12.62 6.41 11.21
C TYR A 52 11.75 5.38 11.92
N GLN A 53 10.58 5.82 12.34
CA GLN A 53 9.53 4.92 12.78
C GLN A 53 8.76 4.44 11.57
N VAL A 54 8.57 3.13 11.45
CA VAL A 54 7.90 2.52 10.29
C VAL A 54 6.49 2.08 10.68
N TYR A 55 5.52 2.53 9.90
CA TYR A 55 4.14 2.09 10.03
C TYR A 55 3.77 1.26 8.81
N ARG A 56 3.30 0.05 9.05
CA ARG A 56 2.82 -0.86 8.00
C ARG A 56 1.30 -0.86 8.05
N ILE A 57 0.69 -0.33 7.00
CA ILE A 57 -0.76 -0.09 6.99
C ILE A 57 -1.35 -0.74 5.75
N SER A 58 -2.45 -1.51 5.94
CA SER A 58 -3.26 -2.04 4.86
C SER A 58 -4.61 -1.32 4.86
N LEU A 59 -4.96 -0.74 3.73
CA LEU A 59 -6.28 -0.18 3.52
C LEU A 59 -7.17 -1.29 2.95
N VAL A 60 -8.24 -1.60 3.66
CA VAL A 60 -9.16 -2.67 3.27
C VAL A 60 -10.58 -2.12 3.21
N CYS A 61 -11.46 -2.80 2.51
CA CYS A 61 -12.87 -2.44 2.45
C CYS A 61 -13.72 -3.67 2.22
N ALA A 62 -15.04 -3.50 2.40
CA ALA A 62 -15.99 -4.57 2.10
C ALA A 62 -15.89 -4.95 0.62
N PRO A 63 -16.03 -6.24 0.26
CA PRO A 63 -15.92 -6.67 -1.13
C PRO A 63 -16.86 -5.94 -2.09
N GLU A 64 -18.06 -5.64 -1.65
CA GLU A 64 -19.06 -4.91 -2.44
C GLU A 64 -18.61 -3.49 -2.74
N GLU A 65 -17.98 -2.84 -1.77
CA GLU A 65 -17.46 -1.48 -1.93
C GLU A 65 -16.26 -1.46 -2.86
N LEU A 66 -15.38 -2.46 -2.76
CA LEU A 66 -14.26 -2.61 -3.68
C LEU A 66 -14.74 -2.75 -5.11
N GLU A 67 -15.72 -3.63 -5.34
CA GLU A 67 -16.31 -3.83 -6.66
C GLU A 67 -16.93 -2.55 -7.20
N ARG A 68 -17.68 -1.82 -6.38
CA ARG A 68 -18.30 -0.55 -6.77
C ARG A 68 -17.25 0.46 -7.23
N ARG A 69 -16.16 0.61 -6.47
CA ARG A 69 -15.08 1.57 -6.80
C ARG A 69 -14.37 1.20 -8.09
N ILE A 70 -14.05 -0.09 -8.27
CA ILE A 70 -13.38 -0.56 -9.47
C ILE A 70 -14.28 -0.44 -10.70
N ARG A 71 -15.58 -0.78 -10.58
CA ARG A 71 -16.52 -0.62 -11.70
C ARG A 71 -16.66 0.84 -12.12
N LYS A 72 -16.65 1.77 -11.17
CA LYS A 72 -16.66 3.19 -11.48
C LYS A 72 -15.42 3.57 -12.29
N ASP A 73 -14.24 3.08 -11.90
CA ASP A 73 -13.00 3.34 -12.62
C ASP A 73 -13.01 2.73 -14.03
N ILE A 74 -13.61 1.55 -14.20
CA ILE A 74 -13.78 0.92 -15.51
C ILE A 74 -14.68 1.78 -16.40
N GLU A 75 -15.81 2.25 -15.87
CA GLU A 75 -16.74 3.09 -16.61
C GLU A 75 -16.12 4.41 -17.07
N THR A 76 -15.21 4.96 -16.28
CA THR A 76 -14.51 6.22 -16.62
C THR A 76 -13.23 6.01 -17.42
N GLY A 77 -12.88 4.76 -17.73
CA GLY A 77 -11.70 4.42 -18.51
C GLY A 77 -10.38 4.41 -17.75
N LEU A 78 -10.42 4.54 -16.42
CA LEU A 78 -9.21 4.52 -15.59
C LEU A 78 -8.65 3.11 -15.39
N ARG A 79 -9.49 2.09 -15.47
CA ARG A 79 -9.11 0.68 -15.28
C ARG A 79 -9.78 -0.22 -16.31
N THR A 80 -9.26 -1.42 -16.46
CA THR A 80 -9.81 -2.46 -17.35
C THR A 80 -10.49 -3.56 -16.54
N GLU A 81 -11.33 -4.37 -17.19
CA GLU A 81 -12.15 -5.42 -16.54
C GLU A 81 -11.32 -6.44 -15.75
N ASP A 82 -10.12 -6.77 -16.23
CA ASP A 82 -9.25 -7.76 -15.60
C ASP A 82 -8.83 -7.38 -14.18
N VAL A 83 -8.82 -6.08 -13.86
CA VAL A 83 -8.45 -5.59 -12.55
C VAL A 83 -9.46 -6.03 -11.48
N LEU A 84 -10.75 -6.11 -11.82
CA LEU A 84 -11.80 -6.45 -10.86
C LEU A 84 -11.58 -7.82 -10.23
N GLU A 85 -11.44 -8.86 -11.05
CA GLU A 85 -11.27 -10.22 -10.52
C GLU A 85 -9.96 -10.37 -9.74
N ARG A 86 -8.89 -9.78 -10.24
CA ARG A 86 -7.59 -9.81 -9.57
C ARG A 86 -7.65 -9.14 -8.20
N SER A 87 -8.31 -7.98 -8.10
CA SER A 87 -8.45 -7.25 -6.85
C SER A 87 -9.34 -7.99 -5.85
N LYS A 88 -10.43 -8.57 -6.32
CA LYS A 88 -11.33 -9.36 -5.47
C LYS A 88 -10.62 -10.60 -4.90
N SER A 89 -9.81 -11.27 -5.70
CA SER A 89 -9.06 -12.45 -5.24
C SER A 89 -7.96 -12.11 -4.23
N ARG A 90 -7.40 -10.90 -4.31
CA ARG A 90 -6.35 -10.45 -3.40
C ARG A 90 -6.88 -9.92 -2.06
N LEU A 91 -8.11 -9.44 -2.03
CA LEU A 91 -8.66 -8.80 -0.83
C LEU A 91 -8.55 -9.66 0.43
N PRO A 92 -8.90 -10.95 0.43
CA PRO A 92 -8.76 -11.78 1.62
C PRO A 92 -7.32 -11.95 2.10
N LEU A 93 -6.34 -11.80 1.24
CA LEU A 93 -4.93 -12.00 1.58
C LEU A 93 -4.43 -10.92 2.56
N TYR A 94 -5.03 -9.73 2.53
CA TYR A 94 -4.65 -8.65 3.44
C TYR A 94 -4.95 -8.95 4.90
N GLU A 95 -5.91 -9.83 5.18
CA GLU A 95 -6.29 -10.19 6.55
C GLU A 95 -5.15 -10.85 7.33
N THR A 96 -4.28 -11.58 6.64
CA THR A 96 -3.18 -12.32 7.27
C THR A 96 -1.88 -11.54 7.35
N LEU A 97 -1.82 -10.33 6.80
CA LEU A 97 -0.61 -9.51 6.83
C LEU A 97 -0.36 -8.94 8.23
N ASN A 98 0.91 -8.80 8.58
CA ASN A 98 1.33 -8.12 9.81
C ASN A 98 1.31 -6.61 9.59
N THR A 99 0.11 -6.06 9.46
CA THR A 99 -0.13 -4.64 9.21
C THR A 99 -1.30 -4.15 10.05
N ILE A 100 -1.37 -2.85 10.23
CA ILE A 100 -2.53 -2.18 10.82
C ILE A 100 -3.60 -2.11 9.73
N LYS A 101 -4.80 -2.69 9.97
CA LYS A 101 -5.90 -2.65 8.99
C LYS A 101 -6.76 -1.42 9.25
N ILE A 102 -7.00 -0.66 8.21
CA ILE A 102 -7.94 0.46 8.24
C ILE A 102 -9.04 0.15 7.23
N ASP A 103 -10.28 0.01 7.72
CA ASP A 103 -11.44 -0.20 6.86
C ASP A 103 -11.88 1.14 6.29
N VAL A 104 -11.72 1.31 4.99
CA VAL A 104 -12.02 2.54 4.28
C VAL A 104 -13.34 2.50 3.50
N SER A 105 -14.20 1.51 3.80
CA SER A 105 -15.48 1.33 3.09
C SER A 105 -16.34 2.59 3.08
N GLY A 106 -16.39 3.31 4.20
CA GLY A 106 -17.18 4.52 4.33
C GLY A 106 -16.38 5.81 4.12
N PHE A 107 -15.14 5.73 3.70
CA PHE A 107 -14.25 6.90 3.65
C PHE A 107 -13.96 7.35 2.21
N SER A 108 -13.92 8.68 2.02
CA SER A 108 -13.31 9.29 0.85
C SER A 108 -11.78 9.18 0.97
N PRO A 109 -11.03 9.43 -0.13
CA PRO A 109 -9.57 9.48 -0.04
C PRO A 109 -9.06 10.46 1.01
N ARG A 110 -9.69 11.63 1.15
CA ARG A 110 -9.32 12.62 2.14
C ARG A 110 -9.57 12.14 3.57
N GLU A 111 -10.72 11.52 3.80
CA GLU A 111 -11.05 10.93 5.10
C GLU A 111 -10.10 9.79 5.46
N THR A 112 -9.72 8.99 4.46
CA THR A 112 -8.72 7.92 4.63
C THR A 112 -7.38 8.48 5.06
N ALA A 113 -6.92 9.56 4.43
CA ALA A 113 -5.67 10.22 4.81
C ALA A 113 -5.72 10.72 6.26
N GLY A 114 -6.83 11.31 6.65
CA GLY A 114 -7.06 11.75 8.03
C GLY A 114 -6.99 10.61 9.03
N GLU A 115 -7.58 9.48 8.70
CA GLU A 115 -7.56 8.29 9.56
C GLU A 115 -6.14 7.69 9.69
N ILE A 116 -5.36 7.70 8.61
CA ILE A 116 -3.96 7.27 8.67
C ILE A 116 -3.18 8.15 9.63
N LEU A 117 -3.35 9.47 9.55
CA LEU A 117 -2.69 10.41 10.45
C LEU A 117 -3.09 10.16 11.90
N ARG A 118 -4.38 9.98 12.16
CA ARG A 118 -4.89 9.70 13.50
C ARG A 118 -4.27 8.45 14.10
N VAL A 119 -4.27 7.36 13.33
CA VAL A 119 -3.75 6.06 13.78
C VAL A 119 -2.25 6.13 14.06
N THR A 120 -1.48 6.81 13.21
CA THR A 120 -0.02 6.92 13.38
C THR A 120 0.37 7.86 14.54
N GLU A 121 -0.43 8.87 14.82
CA GLU A 121 -0.19 9.77 15.95
C GLU A 121 -0.45 9.09 17.30
N GLU A 122 -1.37 8.11 17.35
CA GLU A 122 -1.70 7.37 18.57
C GLU A 122 -0.70 6.26 18.90
N LEU A 123 0.16 5.92 17.97
CA LEU A 123 1.18 4.89 18.15
C LEU A 123 2.50 5.54 18.57
#